data_67d536198b0c6ff05939d1ca169e3237
#
_entry.id   67d536198b0c6ff05939d1ca169e3237
#
_cell.length_a   1.000
_cell.length_b   1.000
_cell.length_c   1.000
_cell.angle_alpha   90.00
_cell.angle_beta   90.00
_cell.angle_gamma   90.00
#
_symmetry.space_group_name_H-M   'P 1'
#
loop_
_entity.id
_entity.type
_entity.pdbx_description
1 polymer ?
#
loop_
_entity_poly.entity_id
_entity_poly.type
_entity_poly.pdbx_seq_one_letter_code
_entity_poly.pdbx_strand_id
1 'polypeptide(L)'
;SQQKHVEVDGEFADAVLGRFQPAREQFIAVLEGKGTRDPLERPFAGRRMSAVDQAYRYAINLRCDWIIVTSMRETRLYYKGAHQRAYERFETVRLAADEALLKRFVFLLGAERVVPAHGVCHLYELLRASETVGRTLTNQFYARYADIRQRVLTRLCRENPKVPAPELLRCTQKLLDRILFCAFCEDRGLLPAESLQHAFAHRDPYNPHPVWHNFR
;
A
#
# COMPACT_ATOMS: atom_id res chain seq x y z
N SER A 1 -1.37 -23.36 22.90
CA SER A 1 -0.23 -23.27 21.98
C SER A 1 -0.46 -22.15 20.99
N GLN A 2 0.55 -21.34 20.74
CA GLN A 2 0.46 -20.20 19.83
C GLN A 2 1.07 -20.51 18.44
N GLN A 3 1.74 -21.65 18.32
CA GLN A 3 2.41 -22.09 17.09
C GLN A 3 2.10 -23.56 16.80
N LYS A 4 1.88 -23.90 15.53
CA LYS A 4 1.61 -25.26 15.06
C LYS A 4 2.20 -25.48 13.68
N HIS A 5 2.75 -26.67 13.39
CA HIS A 5 3.04 -27.14 12.04
C HIS A 5 1.77 -27.72 11.43
N VAL A 6 1.39 -27.24 10.27
CA VAL A 6 0.15 -27.66 9.59
C VAL A 6 0.48 -28.09 8.18
N GLU A 7 0.01 -29.28 7.80
CA GLU A 7 0.13 -29.79 6.44
C GLU A 7 -0.90 -29.13 5.52
N VAL A 8 -0.44 -28.72 4.34
CA VAL A 8 -1.26 -28.14 3.29
C VAL A 8 -0.83 -28.73 1.95
N ASP A 9 -1.70 -29.48 1.31
CA ASP A 9 -1.47 -30.14 0.01
C ASP A 9 -0.20 -31.02 -0.03
N GLY A 10 0.10 -31.74 1.05
CA GLY A 10 1.29 -32.60 1.17
C GLY A 10 2.59 -31.86 1.49
N GLU A 11 2.52 -30.55 1.73
CA GLU A 11 3.63 -29.75 2.20
C GLU A 11 3.29 -29.13 3.57
N PHE A 12 4.32 -28.82 4.37
CA PHE A 12 4.13 -28.23 5.68
C PHE A 12 4.52 -26.75 5.63
N ALA A 13 3.67 -25.87 6.18
CA ALA A 13 4.07 -24.53 6.55
C ALA A 13 5.09 -24.63 7.69
N ASP A 14 6.16 -23.82 7.63
CA ASP A 14 7.18 -23.84 8.68
C ASP A 14 6.59 -23.51 10.05
N ALA A 15 5.65 -22.58 10.11
CA ALA A 15 4.82 -22.35 11.29
C ALA A 15 3.50 -21.68 10.95
N VAL A 16 2.49 -21.96 11.78
CA VAL A 16 1.21 -21.26 11.75
C VAL A 16 0.97 -20.67 13.14
N LEU A 17 0.68 -19.38 13.18
CA LEU A 17 0.42 -18.64 14.40
C LEU A 17 -1.09 -18.51 14.60
N GLY A 18 -1.57 -18.80 15.79
CA GLY A 18 -2.99 -18.76 16.07
C GLY A 18 -3.36 -19.24 17.46
N ARG A 19 -4.65 -19.38 17.69
CA ARG A 19 -5.21 -19.94 18.92
C ARG A 19 -5.66 -21.37 18.67
N PHE A 20 -5.04 -22.32 19.34
CA PHE A 20 -5.28 -23.74 19.16
C PHE A 20 -5.90 -24.29 20.44
N GLN A 21 -7.22 -24.39 20.46
CA GLN A 21 -8.01 -25.03 21.52
C GLN A 21 -8.61 -26.33 20.99
N PRO A 22 -8.86 -27.36 21.82
CA PRO A 22 -9.36 -28.65 21.36
C PRO A 22 -10.65 -28.59 20.55
N ALA A 23 -11.52 -27.60 20.83
CA ALA A 23 -12.80 -27.43 20.16
C ALA A 23 -12.80 -26.35 19.06
N ARG A 24 -11.74 -25.53 18.94
CA ARG A 24 -11.69 -24.42 18.00
C ARG A 24 -10.26 -24.02 17.68
N GLU A 25 -9.90 -24.17 16.43
CA GLU A 25 -8.64 -23.65 15.89
C GLU A 25 -8.90 -22.35 15.14
N GLN A 26 -8.11 -21.33 15.44
CA GLN A 26 -8.16 -20.04 14.76
C GLN A 26 -6.75 -19.73 14.27
N PHE A 27 -6.57 -19.84 12.97
CA PHE A 27 -5.33 -19.45 12.30
C PHE A 27 -5.33 -17.92 12.08
N ILE A 28 -4.24 -17.27 12.42
CA ILE A 28 -4.09 -15.81 12.31
C ILE A 28 -3.05 -15.47 11.26
N ALA A 29 -1.87 -16.08 11.34
CA ALA A 29 -0.78 -15.83 10.43
C ALA A 29 -0.05 -17.10 10.06
N VAL A 30 0.46 -17.15 8.83
CA VAL A 30 1.42 -18.15 8.35
C VAL A 30 2.81 -17.56 8.43
N LEU A 31 3.78 -18.35 8.85
CA LEU A 31 5.18 -18.01 8.81
C LEU A 31 5.94 -18.99 7.91
N GLU A 32 6.67 -18.46 6.95
CA GLU A 32 7.55 -19.21 6.06
C GLU A 32 9.00 -18.71 6.23
N GLY A 33 9.90 -19.60 6.62
CA GLY A 33 11.30 -19.32 6.88
C GLY A 33 12.19 -19.85 5.76
N LYS A 34 13.18 -19.06 5.38
CA LYS A 34 14.18 -19.44 4.36
C LYS A 34 15.60 -19.19 4.83
N GLY A 35 16.54 -19.87 4.22
CA GLY A 35 17.96 -19.66 4.48
C GLY A 35 18.45 -18.29 4.00
N THR A 36 19.60 -17.89 4.50
CA THR A 36 20.22 -16.57 4.19
C THR A 36 20.52 -16.35 2.71
N ARG A 37 20.63 -17.41 1.91
CA ARG A 37 20.93 -17.33 0.47
C ARG A 37 19.70 -17.40 -0.40
N ASP A 38 18.56 -17.76 0.17
CA ASP A 38 17.31 -17.94 -0.56
C ASP A 38 16.68 -16.58 -0.88
N PRO A 39 16.45 -16.24 -2.15
CA PRO A 39 15.64 -15.07 -2.51
C PRO A 39 14.18 -15.35 -2.14
N LEU A 40 13.50 -14.33 -1.57
CA LEU A 40 12.10 -14.51 -1.14
C LEU A 40 11.11 -14.43 -2.29
N GLU A 41 11.42 -13.68 -3.35
CA GLU A 41 10.49 -13.33 -4.45
C GLU A 41 10.60 -14.23 -5.68
N ARG A 42 11.57 -15.12 -5.74
CA ARG A 42 11.78 -16.01 -6.90
C ARG A 42 12.10 -17.43 -6.44
N PRO A 43 11.77 -18.43 -7.26
CA PRO A 43 12.15 -19.82 -6.97
C PRO A 43 13.66 -19.97 -6.81
N PHE A 44 14.09 -20.84 -5.90
CA PHE A 44 15.49 -21.12 -5.61
C PHE A 44 15.70 -22.60 -5.35
N ALA A 45 16.87 -23.12 -5.77
CA ALA A 45 17.31 -24.49 -5.50
C ALA A 45 16.31 -25.58 -5.95
N GLY A 46 15.80 -25.48 -7.18
CA GLY A 46 14.88 -26.48 -7.76
C GLY A 46 13.42 -26.39 -7.29
N ARG A 47 13.08 -25.43 -6.44
CA ARG A 47 11.70 -25.17 -6.03
C ARG A 47 10.90 -24.57 -7.18
N ARG A 48 9.61 -24.95 -7.28
CA ARG A 48 8.70 -24.43 -8.33
C ARG A 48 8.14 -23.05 -8.02
N MET A 49 8.09 -22.68 -6.74
CA MET A 49 7.48 -21.45 -6.24
C MET A 49 8.49 -20.64 -5.43
N SER A 50 8.28 -19.31 -5.40
CA SER A 50 8.99 -18.45 -4.46
C SER A 50 8.53 -18.68 -3.02
N ALA A 51 9.31 -18.24 -2.03
CA ALA A 51 8.91 -18.31 -0.62
C ALA A 51 7.62 -17.52 -0.35
N VAL A 52 7.49 -16.36 -0.99
CA VAL A 52 6.30 -15.51 -0.89
C VAL A 52 5.08 -16.23 -1.47
N ASP A 53 5.16 -16.80 -2.68
CA ASP A 53 4.03 -17.51 -3.30
C ASP A 53 3.62 -18.75 -2.49
N GLN A 54 4.59 -19.48 -1.93
CA GLN A 54 4.35 -20.61 -1.06
C GLN A 54 3.58 -20.20 0.20
N ALA A 55 4.01 -19.13 0.85
CA ALA A 55 3.35 -18.60 2.04
C ALA A 55 1.93 -18.09 1.75
N TYR A 56 1.72 -17.44 0.60
CA TYR A 56 0.38 -17.03 0.14
C TYR A 56 -0.53 -18.23 -0.09
N ARG A 57 -0.04 -19.32 -0.72
CA ARG A 57 -0.81 -20.56 -0.91
C ARG A 57 -1.25 -21.15 0.42
N TYR A 58 -0.35 -21.21 1.41
CA TYR A 58 -0.70 -21.69 2.74
C TYR A 58 -1.74 -20.77 3.43
N ALA A 59 -1.58 -19.46 3.33
CA ALA A 59 -2.53 -18.52 3.92
C ALA A 59 -3.93 -18.62 3.30
N ILE A 60 -4.04 -18.91 2.01
CA ILE A 60 -5.33 -19.12 1.33
C ILE A 60 -5.97 -20.41 1.86
N ASN A 61 -5.25 -21.52 1.89
CA ASN A 61 -5.78 -22.83 2.30
C ASN A 61 -6.15 -22.85 3.79
N LEU A 62 -5.35 -22.23 4.65
CA LEU A 62 -5.59 -22.12 6.09
C LEU A 62 -6.52 -20.96 6.48
N ARG A 63 -6.96 -20.16 5.48
CA ARG A 63 -7.80 -18.98 5.70
C ARG A 63 -7.20 -17.97 6.68
N CYS A 64 -5.86 -17.87 6.69
CA CYS A 64 -5.15 -16.82 7.41
C CYS A 64 -5.17 -15.52 6.60
N ASP A 65 -5.14 -14.38 7.29
CA ASP A 65 -5.08 -13.08 6.62
C ASP A 65 -3.68 -12.47 6.63
N TRP A 66 -2.84 -12.88 7.58
CA TRP A 66 -1.48 -12.37 7.74
C TRP A 66 -0.45 -13.40 7.31
N ILE A 67 0.60 -12.92 6.65
CA ILE A 67 1.66 -13.75 6.10
C ILE A 67 2.99 -13.15 6.50
N ILE A 68 3.84 -13.94 7.13
CA ILE A 68 5.18 -13.57 7.52
C ILE A 68 6.15 -14.43 6.71
N VAL A 69 7.00 -13.79 5.93
CA VAL A 69 8.06 -14.49 5.20
C VAL A 69 9.39 -13.96 5.71
N THR A 70 10.25 -14.84 6.17
CA THR A 70 11.53 -14.44 6.74
C THR A 70 12.70 -15.22 6.16
N SER A 71 13.81 -14.53 5.99
CA SER A 71 15.15 -15.10 5.90
C SER A 71 15.97 -14.51 7.05
N MET A 72 17.16 -15.01 7.31
CA MET A 72 18.03 -14.40 8.34
C MET A 72 18.45 -12.95 7.99
N ARG A 73 18.19 -12.49 6.77
CA ARG A 73 18.52 -11.13 6.31
C ARG A 73 17.37 -10.15 6.46
N GLU A 74 16.16 -10.62 6.23
CA GLU A 74 14.96 -9.75 6.28
C GLU A 74 13.71 -10.52 6.69
N THR A 75 12.77 -9.82 7.28
CA THR A 75 11.42 -10.29 7.58
C THR A 75 10.41 -9.39 6.89
N ARG A 76 9.42 -9.98 6.25
CA ARG A 76 8.34 -9.27 5.55
C ARG A 76 6.99 -9.67 6.12
N LEU A 77 6.15 -8.68 6.38
CA LEU A 77 4.76 -8.87 6.81
C LEU A 77 3.83 -8.45 5.68
N TYR A 78 2.95 -9.35 5.29
CA TYR A 78 1.93 -9.12 4.26
C TYR A 78 0.53 -9.25 4.84
N TYR A 79 -0.39 -8.49 4.27
CA TYR A 79 -1.83 -8.71 4.42
C TYR A 79 -2.37 -9.35 3.14
N LYS A 80 -3.03 -10.52 3.26
CA LYS A 80 -3.55 -11.28 2.10
C LYS A 80 -4.52 -10.48 1.22
N GLY A 81 -5.30 -9.56 1.81
CA GLY A 81 -6.25 -8.71 1.09
C GLY A 81 -5.62 -7.55 0.32
N ALA A 82 -4.32 -7.29 0.50
CA ALA A 82 -3.58 -6.26 -0.23
C ALA A 82 -2.82 -6.85 -1.43
N HIS A 83 -2.34 -5.96 -2.30
CA HIS A 83 -1.46 -6.39 -3.39
C HIS A 83 -0.15 -6.96 -2.82
N GLN A 84 0.37 -8.06 -3.41
CA GLN A 84 1.57 -8.76 -2.93
C GLN A 84 2.84 -7.89 -2.87
N ARG A 85 2.87 -6.76 -3.59
CA ARG A 85 3.97 -5.77 -3.50
C ARG A 85 3.81 -4.78 -2.33
N ALA A 86 2.67 -4.78 -1.65
CA ALA A 86 2.40 -3.94 -0.48
C ALA A 86 2.70 -4.74 0.78
N TYR A 87 3.89 -4.58 1.35
CA TYR A 87 4.35 -5.27 2.55
C TYR A 87 5.23 -4.39 3.42
N GLU A 88 5.27 -4.70 4.70
CA GLU A 88 6.25 -4.14 5.63
C GLU A 88 7.53 -4.96 5.57
N ARG A 89 8.69 -4.30 5.49
CA ARG A 89 10.00 -4.93 5.41
C ARG A 89 10.91 -4.52 6.55
N PHE A 90 11.54 -5.51 7.17
CA PHE A 90 12.50 -5.33 8.25
C PHE A 90 13.80 -6.04 7.90
N GLU A 91 14.87 -5.29 7.71
CA GLU A 91 16.20 -5.83 7.50
C GLU A 91 16.87 -6.12 8.85
N THR A 92 17.32 -7.37 9.06
CA THR A 92 17.86 -7.83 10.36
C THR A 92 19.03 -6.97 10.84
N VAL A 93 19.92 -6.59 9.95
CA VAL A 93 21.08 -5.74 10.31
C VAL A 93 20.64 -4.36 10.79
N ARG A 94 19.60 -3.79 10.16
CA ARG A 94 19.07 -2.47 10.54
C ARG A 94 18.33 -2.51 11.87
N LEU A 95 17.68 -3.63 12.21
CA LEU A 95 17.01 -3.78 13.52
C LEU A 95 18.00 -3.67 14.69
N ALA A 96 19.24 -4.11 14.50
CA ALA A 96 20.27 -4.00 15.53
C ALA A 96 20.83 -2.57 15.70
N ALA A 97 20.71 -1.73 14.67
CA ALA A 97 21.28 -0.38 14.64
C ALA A 97 20.25 0.75 14.83
N ASP A 98 18.96 0.46 14.60
CA ASP A 98 17.87 1.45 14.63
C ASP A 98 16.81 1.04 15.65
N GLU A 99 16.81 1.71 16.80
CA GLU A 99 15.87 1.47 17.88
C GLU A 99 14.41 1.74 17.47
N ALA A 100 14.15 2.74 16.63
CA ALA A 100 12.81 3.05 16.16
C ALA A 100 12.28 1.94 15.25
N LEU A 101 13.13 1.41 14.37
CA LEU A 101 12.81 0.28 13.53
C LEU A 101 12.57 -1.00 14.35
N LEU A 102 13.38 -1.25 15.38
CA LEU A 102 13.20 -2.36 16.30
C LEU A 102 11.87 -2.25 17.06
N LYS A 103 11.54 -1.07 17.58
CA LYS A 103 10.24 -0.82 18.24
C LYS A 103 9.08 -1.07 17.28
N ARG A 104 9.18 -0.65 16.01
CA ARG A 104 8.16 -0.90 14.98
C ARG A 104 8.04 -2.40 14.68
N PHE A 105 9.14 -3.11 14.57
CA PHE A 105 9.16 -4.57 14.39
C PHE A 105 8.44 -5.28 15.52
N VAL A 106 8.81 -5.00 16.77
CA VAL A 106 8.18 -5.58 17.96
C VAL A 106 6.70 -5.18 18.07
N PHE A 107 6.36 -3.95 17.71
CA PHE A 107 4.99 -3.45 17.72
C PHE A 107 4.10 -4.21 16.73
N LEU A 108 4.61 -4.57 15.55
CA LEU A 108 3.84 -5.29 14.52
C LEU A 108 3.88 -6.81 14.70
N LEU A 109 5.02 -7.37 15.07
CA LEU A 109 5.27 -8.82 15.05
C LEU A 109 5.44 -9.44 16.44
N GLY A 110 5.31 -8.66 17.51
CA GLY A 110 5.36 -9.18 18.88
C GLY A 110 4.31 -10.26 19.11
N ALA A 111 4.69 -11.39 19.70
CA ALA A 111 3.83 -12.57 19.84
C ALA A 111 2.49 -12.25 20.52
N GLU A 112 2.51 -11.45 21.59
CA GLU A 112 1.31 -11.04 22.32
C GLU A 112 0.38 -10.13 21.52
N ARG A 113 0.89 -9.47 20.49
CA ARG A 113 0.13 -8.58 19.60
C ARG A 113 -0.48 -9.33 18.43
N VAL A 114 0.26 -10.25 17.84
CA VAL A 114 -0.22 -11.08 16.73
C VAL A 114 -1.21 -12.13 17.24
N VAL A 115 -0.88 -12.79 18.37
CA VAL A 115 -1.72 -13.82 18.99
C VAL A 115 -1.98 -13.46 20.46
N PRO A 116 -2.79 -12.42 20.74
CA PRO A 116 -3.08 -12.03 22.12
C PRO A 116 -3.85 -13.14 22.84
N ALA A 117 -3.64 -13.28 24.15
CA ALA A 117 -4.35 -14.24 24.99
C ALA A 117 -5.88 -14.02 24.91
N HIS A 118 -6.29 -12.76 24.91
CA HIS A 118 -7.68 -12.33 24.80
C HIS A 118 -7.84 -11.22 23.76
N GLY A 119 -9.05 -11.06 23.21
CA GLY A 119 -9.35 -10.00 22.26
C GLY A 119 -8.96 -10.31 20.81
N VAL A 120 -8.80 -9.27 20.02
CA VAL A 120 -8.52 -9.33 18.57
C VAL A 120 -7.01 -9.14 18.32
N CYS A 121 -6.48 -9.76 17.28
CA CYS A 121 -5.11 -9.50 16.84
C CYS A 121 -4.94 -8.02 16.51
N HIS A 122 -3.90 -7.41 17.06
CA HIS A 122 -3.61 -5.99 16.92
C HIS A 122 -3.43 -5.54 15.45
N LEU A 123 -2.93 -6.41 14.60
CA LEU A 123 -2.81 -6.13 13.17
C LEU A 123 -4.16 -5.83 12.50
N TYR A 124 -5.27 -6.45 12.95
CA TYR A 124 -6.60 -6.12 12.45
C TYR A 124 -7.09 -4.75 12.93
N GLU A 125 -6.73 -4.34 14.14
CA GLU A 125 -7.06 -3.01 14.65
C GLU A 125 -6.34 -1.93 13.83
N LEU A 126 -5.05 -2.14 13.54
CA LEU A 126 -4.26 -1.26 12.68
C LEU A 126 -4.82 -1.19 11.26
N LEU A 127 -5.21 -2.34 10.68
CA LEU A 127 -5.82 -2.39 9.35
C LEU A 127 -7.10 -1.55 9.30
N ARG A 128 -8.02 -1.74 10.25
CA ARG A 128 -9.27 -0.97 10.36
C ARG A 128 -9.01 0.53 10.53
N ALA A 129 -8.05 0.90 11.36
CA ALA A 129 -7.66 2.30 11.53
C ALA A 129 -7.14 2.89 10.22
N SER A 130 -6.27 2.17 9.50
CA SER A 130 -5.74 2.58 8.19
C SER A 130 -6.84 2.73 7.14
N GLU A 131 -7.77 1.78 7.05
CA GLU A 131 -8.93 1.85 6.13
C GLU A 131 -9.85 3.03 6.44
N THR A 132 -10.04 3.35 7.72
CA THR A 132 -10.84 4.49 8.15
C THR A 132 -10.18 5.80 7.74
N VAL A 133 -8.87 5.94 7.97
CA VAL A 133 -8.08 7.10 7.53
C VAL A 133 -8.13 7.22 6.02
N GLY A 134 -7.92 6.12 5.29
CA GLY A 134 -7.98 6.10 3.83
C GLY A 134 -9.33 6.56 3.28
N ARG A 135 -10.45 6.10 3.86
CA ARG A 135 -11.81 6.56 3.48
C ARG A 135 -12.01 8.04 3.78
N THR A 136 -11.57 8.51 4.93
CA THR A 136 -11.67 9.93 5.31
C THR A 136 -10.90 10.81 4.33
N LEU A 137 -9.65 10.46 4.01
CA LEU A 137 -8.82 11.19 3.03
C LEU A 137 -9.47 11.19 1.64
N THR A 138 -10.00 10.05 1.21
CA THR A 138 -10.71 9.92 -0.07
C THR A 138 -11.94 10.85 -0.12
N ASN A 139 -12.76 10.87 0.92
CA ASN A 139 -13.93 11.75 0.99
C ASN A 139 -13.53 13.23 0.99
N GLN A 140 -12.52 13.60 1.75
CA GLN A 140 -11.98 14.97 1.75
C GLN A 140 -11.43 15.38 0.39
N PHE A 141 -10.72 14.48 -0.29
CA PHE A 141 -10.23 14.69 -1.64
C PHE A 141 -11.38 14.95 -2.62
N TYR A 142 -12.42 14.09 -2.63
CA TYR A 142 -13.56 14.27 -3.51
C TYR A 142 -14.33 15.57 -3.24
N ALA A 143 -14.49 15.94 -1.97
CA ALA A 143 -15.15 17.20 -1.62
C ALA A 143 -14.36 18.42 -2.16
N ARG A 144 -13.04 18.43 -1.97
CA ARG A 144 -12.16 19.49 -2.50
C ARG A 144 -12.13 19.51 -4.02
N TYR A 145 -12.07 18.34 -4.65
CA TYR A 145 -12.09 18.22 -6.11
C TYR A 145 -13.39 18.79 -6.70
N ALA A 146 -14.53 18.45 -6.09
CA ALA A 146 -15.85 18.96 -6.51
C ALA A 146 -15.95 20.50 -6.39
N ASP A 147 -15.46 21.07 -5.28
CA ASP A 147 -15.43 22.53 -5.09
C ASP A 147 -14.55 23.22 -6.14
N ILE A 148 -13.34 22.75 -6.34
CA ILE A 148 -12.41 23.30 -7.35
C ILE A 148 -13.03 23.18 -8.75
N ARG A 149 -13.61 22.03 -9.10
CA ARG A 149 -14.28 21.82 -10.38
C ARG A 149 -15.40 22.83 -10.61
N GLN A 150 -16.23 23.05 -9.58
CA GLN A 150 -17.34 24.00 -9.66
C GLN A 150 -16.84 25.44 -9.83
N ARG A 151 -15.81 25.84 -9.10
CA ARG A 151 -15.20 27.17 -9.20
C ARG A 151 -14.60 27.42 -10.57
N VAL A 152 -13.83 26.46 -11.12
CA VAL A 152 -13.23 26.55 -12.45
C VAL A 152 -14.31 26.60 -13.52
N LEU A 153 -15.32 25.74 -13.45
CA LEU A 153 -16.44 25.75 -14.40
C LEU A 153 -17.18 27.08 -14.38
N THR A 154 -17.53 27.60 -13.21
CA THR A 154 -18.22 28.89 -13.08
C THR A 154 -17.41 30.01 -13.73
N ARG A 155 -16.09 30.03 -13.50
CA ARG A 155 -15.19 30.99 -14.10
C ARG A 155 -15.16 30.88 -15.64
N LEU A 156 -15.02 29.65 -16.16
CA LEU A 156 -15.01 29.39 -17.60
C LEU A 156 -16.32 29.81 -18.27
N CYS A 157 -17.47 29.49 -17.65
CA CYS A 157 -18.78 29.91 -18.18
C CYS A 157 -18.92 31.44 -18.27
N ARG A 158 -18.44 32.14 -17.25
CA ARG A 158 -18.47 33.60 -17.24
C ARG A 158 -17.59 34.23 -18.30
N GLU A 159 -16.41 33.68 -18.54
CA GLU A 159 -15.44 34.20 -19.50
C GLU A 159 -15.72 33.75 -20.95
N ASN A 160 -16.50 32.70 -21.15
CA ASN A 160 -16.82 32.13 -22.44
C ASN A 160 -18.34 31.96 -22.65
N PRO A 161 -19.13 33.02 -22.66
CA PRO A 161 -20.60 32.96 -22.68
C PRO A 161 -21.16 32.34 -23.97
N LYS A 162 -20.38 32.27 -25.04
CA LYS A 162 -20.77 31.70 -26.33
C LYS A 162 -20.54 30.20 -26.44
N VAL A 163 -19.82 29.60 -25.49
CA VAL A 163 -19.49 28.16 -25.51
C VAL A 163 -20.52 27.41 -24.66
N PRO A 164 -21.08 26.29 -25.19
CA PRO A 164 -22.06 25.50 -24.46
C PRO A 164 -21.49 24.97 -23.12
N ALA A 165 -22.29 25.04 -22.05
CA ALA A 165 -21.89 24.60 -20.70
C ALA A 165 -21.39 23.13 -20.65
N PRO A 166 -21.96 22.16 -21.38
CA PRO A 166 -21.44 20.80 -21.42
C PRO A 166 -20.01 20.69 -21.96
N GLU A 167 -19.66 21.54 -22.92
CA GLU A 167 -18.31 21.58 -23.47
C GLU A 167 -17.31 22.17 -22.46
N LEU A 168 -17.67 23.26 -21.80
CA LEU A 168 -16.86 23.84 -20.72
C LEU A 168 -16.68 22.89 -19.54
N LEU A 169 -17.70 22.11 -19.20
CA LEU A 169 -17.59 21.07 -18.19
C LEU A 169 -16.55 20.01 -18.58
N ARG A 170 -16.59 19.55 -19.83
CA ARG A 170 -15.61 18.59 -20.37
C ARG A 170 -14.20 19.16 -20.34
N CYS A 171 -14.03 20.43 -20.70
CA CYS A 171 -12.72 21.11 -20.65
C CYS A 171 -12.21 21.25 -19.21
N THR A 172 -13.09 21.63 -18.29
CA THR A 172 -12.78 21.69 -16.85
C THR A 172 -12.26 20.35 -16.34
N GLN A 173 -12.95 19.28 -16.65
CA GLN A 173 -12.58 17.94 -16.22
C GLN A 173 -11.23 17.52 -16.78
N LYS A 174 -11.01 17.68 -18.08
CA LYS A 174 -9.72 17.39 -18.71
C LYS A 174 -8.55 18.18 -18.07
N LEU A 175 -8.77 19.45 -17.75
CA LEU A 175 -7.76 20.27 -17.09
C LEU A 175 -7.41 19.72 -15.72
N LEU A 176 -8.41 19.45 -14.90
CA LEU A 176 -8.19 18.93 -13.54
C LEU A 176 -7.55 17.54 -13.56
N ASP A 177 -7.99 16.65 -14.45
CA ASP A 177 -7.42 15.30 -14.58
C ASP A 177 -5.93 15.37 -14.98
N ARG A 178 -5.55 16.29 -15.87
CA ARG A 178 -4.15 16.51 -16.24
C ARG A 178 -3.31 17.01 -15.07
N ILE A 179 -3.82 17.99 -14.31
CA ILE A 179 -3.13 18.53 -13.12
C ILE A 179 -2.93 17.41 -12.10
N LEU A 180 -3.98 16.63 -11.82
CA LEU A 180 -3.89 15.49 -10.90
C LEU A 180 -2.89 14.43 -11.38
N PHE A 181 -2.88 14.13 -12.67
CA PHE A 181 -1.94 13.18 -13.25
C PHE A 181 -0.49 13.69 -13.12
N CYS A 182 -0.23 14.96 -13.40
CA CYS A 182 1.09 15.55 -13.23
C CYS A 182 1.53 15.53 -11.75
N ALA A 183 0.64 15.90 -10.82
CA ALA A 183 0.92 15.84 -9.38
C ALA A 183 1.24 14.40 -8.92
N PHE A 184 0.50 13.40 -9.42
CA PHE A 184 0.79 12.00 -9.17
C PHE A 184 2.17 11.58 -9.73
N CYS A 185 2.51 12.04 -10.93
CA CYS A 185 3.81 11.76 -11.55
C CYS A 185 4.98 12.39 -10.77
N GLU A 186 4.79 13.59 -10.22
CA GLU A 186 5.78 14.23 -9.32
C GLU A 186 5.97 13.41 -8.04
N ASP A 187 4.87 13.04 -7.39
CA ASP A 187 4.90 12.24 -6.14
C ASP A 187 5.59 10.87 -6.33
N ARG A 188 5.48 10.30 -7.53
CA ARG A 188 6.13 9.04 -7.90
C ARG A 188 7.53 9.18 -8.47
N GLY A 189 8.06 10.39 -8.57
CA GLY A 189 9.37 10.66 -9.14
C GLY A 189 9.45 10.40 -10.66
N LEU A 190 8.32 10.35 -11.36
CA LEU A 190 8.23 10.24 -12.82
C LEU A 190 8.41 11.59 -13.51
N LEU A 191 8.16 12.67 -12.79
CA LEU A 191 8.49 14.06 -13.14
C LEU A 191 9.41 14.65 -12.07
N PRO A 192 10.23 15.65 -12.42
CA PRO A 192 10.99 16.40 -11.43
C PRO A 192 10.07 17.01 -10.37
N ALA A 193 10.57 17.15 -9.15
CA ALA A 193 9.83 17.84 -8.09
C ALA A 193 9.45 19.27 -8.50
N GLU A 194 8.27 19.71 -8.08
CA GLU A 194 7.74 21.05 -8.34
C GLU A 194 7.54 21.40 -9.83
N SER A 195 7.43 20.41 -10.73
CA SER A 195 7.19 20.62 -12.16
C SER A 195 5.94 21.45 -12.43
N LEU A 196 4.84 21.20 -11.69
CA LEU A 196 3.60 21.99 -11.78
C LEU A 196 3.82 23.44 -11.37
N GLN A 197 4.54 23.66 -10.28
CA GLN A 197 4.85 25.01 -9.78
C GLN A 197 5.75 25.76 -10.75
N HIS A 198 6.77 25.11 -11.28
CA HIS A 198 7.65 25.67 -12.29
C HIS A 198 6.90 26.01 -13.58
N ALA A 199 6.05 25.12 -14.08
CA ALA A 199 5.22 25.38 -15.27
C ALA A 199 4.28 26.58 -15.06
N PHE A 200 3.74 26.74 -13.85
CA PHE A 200 2.89 27.87 -13.50
C PHE A 200 3.68 29.18 -13.31
N ALA A 201 4.85 29.13 -12.70
CA ALA A 201 5.69 30.31 -12.41
C ALA A 201 6.46 30.82 -13.62
N HIS A 202 6.77 29.94 -14.59
CA HIS A 202 7.52 30.31 -15.79
C HIS A 202 6.75 31.33 -16.63
N ARG A 203 7.38 32.46 -16.92
CA ARG A 203 6.84 33.56 -17.72
C ARG A 203 7.70 33.73 -18.96
N ASP A 204 7.09 33.49 -20.11
CA ASP A 204 7.68 33.83 -21.40
C ASP A 204 7.02 35.13 -21.90
N PRO A 205 7.75 36.26 -21.97
CA PRO A 205 7.17 37.55 -22.40
C PRO A 205 6.69 37.57 -23.84
N TYR A 206 7.15 36.59 -24.66
CA TYR A 206 6.76 36.45 -26.06
C TYR A 206 5.59 35.49 -26.29
N ASN A 207 5.14 34.79 -25.25
CA ASN A 207 4.06 33.84 -25.31
C ASN A 207 2.82 34.38 -24.57
N PRO A 208 1.69 34.66 -25.24
CA PRO A 208 0.48 35.15 -24.59
C PRO A 208 -0.16 34.12 -23.63
N HIS A 209 0.21 32.85 -23.74
CA HIS A 209 -0.31 31.77 -22.92
C HIS A 209 0.81 30.87 -22.36
N PRO A 210 1.79 31.42 -21.59
CA PRO A 210 3.01 30.71 -21.19
C PRO A 210 2.72 29.46 -20.38
N VAL A 211 1.79 29.54 -19.41
CA VAL A 211 1.42 28.40 -18.56
C VAL A 211 0.85 27.26 -19.39
N TRP A 212 0.00 27.58 -20.37
CA TRP A 212 -0.64 26.57 -21.23
C TRP A 212 0.35 25.90 -22.19
N HIS A 213 1.34 26.63 -22.64
CA HIS A 213 2.44 26.10 -23.44
C HIS A 213 3.27 25.07 -22.64
N ASN A 214 3.56 25.38 -21.39
CA ASN A 214 4.34 24.53 -20.49
C ASN A 214 3.60 23.25 -20.09
N PHE A 215 2.27 23.22 -20.22
CA PHE A 215 1.41 22.04 -19.94
C PHE A 215 1.18 21.12 -21.16
N ARG A 216 1.71 21.42 -22.29
CA ARG A 216 1.63 20.59 -23.48
C ARG A 216 2.73 19.57 -23.55
#